data_bc8283bfd02c4a450691a8338a84b88d
#
_entry.id   bc8283bfd02c4a450691a8338a84b88d
#
_cell.length_a   1.000
_cell.length_b   1.000
_cell.length_c   1.000
_cell.angle_alpha   90.00
_cell.angle_beta   90.00
_cell.angle_gamma   90.00
#
_symmetry.space_group_name_H-M   'P 1'
#
loop_
_entity.id
_entity.type
_entity.pdbx_description
1 polymer ?
#
loop_
_entity_poly.entity_id
_entity_poly.type
_entity_poly.pdbx_seq_one_letter_code
_entity_poly.pdbx_strand_id
1 'polypeptide(L)'
;MVAPIEFLPNEYGYVILCVFYAMFVTIHLGINVGKARKKYNVPYPNMYSEKENIFNCIQRAHQNTLEQLPTFLVCLLMVGVAYPKYAAICGVVYVTSRYNYAWGYYTGDPKKRLNGEYGVAGFLGLMVGLLYVGIKQLGCCDMYLPF
;
A
#
# COMPACT_ATOMS: atom_id res chain seq x y z
N MET A 1 -6.20 -16.22 26.90
CA MET A 1 -4.96 -15.85 26.19
C MET A 1 -5.06 -16.47 24.81
N VAL A 2 -5.06 -15.68 23.73
CA VAL A 2 -5.12 -16.23 22.36
C VAL A 2 -3.73 -16.79 22.05
N ALA A 3 -3.66 -18.08 21.67
CA ALA A 3 -2.40 -18.70 21.25
C ALA A 3 -1.87 -18.01 19.97
N PRO A 4 -0.56 -17.79 19.84
CA PRO A 4 0.02 -17.30 18.60
C PRO A 4 -0.22 -18.31 17.48
N ILE A 5 -0.25 -17.82 16.24
CA ILE A 5 -0.40 -18.67 15.04
C ILE A 5 0.93 -19.41 14.84
N GLU A 6 1.02 -20.65 15.29
CA GLU A 6 2.28 -21.42 15.44
C GLU A 6 3.07 -21.62 14.13
N PHE A 7 2.39 -21.58 12.95
CA PHE A 7 3.07 -21.73 11.66
C PHE A 7 3.65 -20.43 11.08
N LEU A 8 3.42 -19.29 11.75
CA LEU A 8 3.98 -18.01 11.32
C LEU A 8 5.16 -17.61 12.21
N PRO A 9 6.16 -16.90 11.67
CA PRO A 9 7.25 -16.35 12.48
C PRO A 9 6.71 -15.43 13.59
N ASN A 10 7.30 -15.45 14.77
CA ASN A 10 6.87 -14.61 15.90
C ASN A 10 6.78 -13.12 15.54
N GLU A 11 7.62 -12.64 14.64
CA GLU A 11 7.67 -11.25 14.19
C GLU A 11 6.64 -10.91 13.10
N TYR A 12 5.86 -11.90 12.65
CA TYR A 12 4.84 -11.68 11.62
C TYR A 12 3.74 -10.70 12.07
N GLY A 13 3.63 -10.47 13.36
CA GLY A 13 2.78 -9.43 13.92
C GLY A 13 3.00 -8.04 13.33
N TYR A 14 4.26 -7.69 12.97
CA TYR A 14 4.56 -6.42 12.28
C TYR A 14 3.91 -6.34 10.91
N VAL A 15 3.85 -7.45 10.18
CA VAL A 15 3.18 -7.53 8.88
C VAL A 15 1.67 -7.33 9.02
N ILE A 16 1.06 -7.98 10.03
CA ILE A 16 -0.37 -7.84 10.34
C ILE A 16 -0.71 -6.38 10.68
N LEU A 17 0.11 -5.73 11.50
CA LEU A 17 -0.08 -4.31 11.82
C LEU A 17 0.07 -3.40 10.59
N CYS A 18 0.98 -3.75 9.68
CA CYS A 18 1.13 -3.02 8.41
C CYS A 18 -0.10 -3.19 7.51
N VAL A 19 -0.68 -4.40 7.44
CA VAL A 19 -1.96 -4.65 6.73
C VAL A 19 -3.07 -3.79 7.34
N PHE A 20 -3.20 -3.79 8.66
CA PHE A 20 -4.18 -2.95 9.35
C PHE A 20 -4.00 -1.47 9.01
N TYR A 21 -2.75 -0.98 9.01
CA TYR A 21 -2.44 0.41 8.64
C TYR A 21 -2.84 0.71 7.19
N ALA A 22 -2.57 -0.20 6.25
CA ALA A 22 -2.97 -0.05 4.85
C ALA A 22 -4.49 0.02 4.69
N MET A 23 -5.23 -0.84 5.40
CA MET A 23 -6.69 -0.81 5.41
C MET A 23 -7.21 0.50 6.01
N PHE A 24 -6.64 0.94 7.14
CA PHE A 24 -7.02 2.20 7.78
C PHE A 24 -6.85 3.39 6.82
N VAL A 25 -5.69 3.51 6.15
CA VAL A 25 -5.43 4.57 5.18
C VAL A 25 -6.43 4.51 4.03
N THR A 26 -6.67 3.32 3.47
CA THR A 26 -7.59 3.13 2.34
C THR A 26 -9.02 3.53 2.71
N ILE A 27 -9.51 3.12 3.88
CA ILE A 27 -10.84 3.49 4.39
C ILE A 27 -10.91 5.00 4.62
N HIS A 28 -9.88 5.60 5.21
CA HIS A 28 -9.82 7.04 5.44
C HIS A 28 -9.91 7.83 4.13
N LEU A 29 -9.19 7.42 3.09
CA LEU A 29 -9.28 8.03 1.76
C LEU A 29 -10.69 7.89 1.16
N GLY A 30 -11.34 6.73 1.32
CA GLY A 30 -12.72 6.50 0.88
C GLY A 30 -13.72 7.41 1.58
N ILE A 31 -13.58 7.60 2.89
CA ILE A 31 -14.40 8.55 3.66
C ILE A 31 -14.24 9.98 3.13
N ASN A 32 -13.00 10.38 2.78
CA ASN A 32 -12.75 11.71 2.22
C ASN A 32 -13.40 11.89 0.84
N VAL A 33 -13.45 10.84 0.01
CA VAL A 33 -14.24 10.86 -1.24
C VAL A 33 -15.71 11.08 -0.95
N GLY A 34 -16.29 10.38 0.04
CA GLY A 34 -17.70 10.54 0.42
C GLY A 34 -18.01 11.98 0.90
N LYS A 35 -17.10 12.58 1.68
CA LYS A 35 -17.21 13.98 2.10
C LYS A 35 -17.11 14.95 0.91
N ALA A 36 -16.18 14.68 -0.01
CA ALA A 36 -15.99 15.50 -1.21
C ALA A 36 -17.22 15.44 -2.15
N ARG A 37 -17.86 14.27 -2.31
CA ARG A 37 -19.11 14.15 -3.07
C ARG A 37 -20.20 15.07 -2.58
N LYS A 38 -20.37 15.14 -1.25
CA LYS A 38 -21.36 16.04 -0.63
C LYS A 38 -20.97 17.50 -0.84
N LYS A 39 -19.70 17.85 -0.65
CA LYS A 39 -19.20 19.23 -0.76
C LYS A 39 -19.32 19.78 -2.18
N TYR A 40 -19.04 18.96 -3.18
CA TYR A 40 -18.98 19.37 -4.60
C TYR A 40 -20.23 18.97 -5.41
N ASN A 41 -21.27 18.46 -4.74
CA ASN A 41 -22.54 18.04 -5.38
C ASN A 41 -22.34 17.04 -6.54
N VAL A 42 -21.49 16.01 -6.35
CA VAL A 42 -21.27 14.95 -7.34
C VAL A 42 -22.09 13.72 -6.94
N PRO A 43 -23.28 13.52 -7.54
CA PRO A 43 -24.15 12.40 -7.19
C PRO A 43 -23.60 11.06 -7.69
N TYR A 44 -23.98 9.97 -7.03
CA TYR A 44 -23.79 8.63 -7.58
C TYR A 44 -24.66 8.44 -8.81
N PRO A 45 -24.22 7.66 -9.82
CA PRO A 45 -23.01 6.86 -9.90
C PRO A 45 -21.78 7.59 -10.50
N ASN A 46 -21.82 8.92 -10.67
CA ASN A 46 -20.77 9.66 -11.36
C ASN A 46 -19.40 9.46 -10.66
N MET A 47 -18.44 8.93 -11.39
CA MET A 47 -17.08 8.70 -10.88
C MET A 47 -16.29 10.00 -10.83
N TYR A 48 -16.46 10.88 -11.83
CA TYR A 48 -15.77 12.16 -11.97
C TYR A 48 -16.77 13.27 -12.27
N SER A 49 -16.35 14.51 -12.08
CA SER A 49 -17.09 15.72 -12.40
C SER A 49 -16.40 16.47 -13.54
N GLU A 50 -17.16 16.99 -14.49
CA GLU A 50 -16.62 17.86 -15.54
C GLU A 50 -16.21 19.24 -15.04
N LYS A 51 -16.78 19.67 -13.89
CA LYS A 51 -16.62 21.03 -13.35
C LYS A 51 -15.66 21.08 -12.16
N GLU A 52 -15.56 20.00 -11.35
CA GLU A 52 -14.93 20.02 -10.05
C GLU A 52 -13.60 19.25 -10.05
N ASN A 53 -12.54 19.91 -10.51
CA ASN A 53 -11.22 19.30 -10.58
C ASN A 53 -10.69 18.81 -9.22
N ILE A 54 -10.99 19.54 -8.13
CA ILE A 54 -10.55 19.13 -6.78
C ILE A 54 -11.22 17.83 -6.38
N PHE A 55 -12.51 17.65 -6.67
CA PHE A 55 -13.20 16.38 -6.45
C PHE A 55 -12.53 15.24 -7.22
N ASN A 56 -12.22 15.48 -8.50
CA ASN A 56 -11.57 14.49 -9.35
C ASN A 56 -10.20 14.07 -8.79
N CYS A 57 -9.44 15.02 -8.26
CA CYS A 57 -8.16 14.75 -7.61
C CYS A 57 -8.33 13.87 -6.35
N ILE A 58 -9.32 14.18 -5.51
CA ILE A 58 -9.62 13.40 -4.30
C ILE A 58 -10.06 11.97 -4.67
N GLN A 59 -10.96 11.85 -5.65
CA GLN A 59 -11.44 10.56 -6.18
C GLN A 59 -10.26 9.75 -6.75
N ARG A 60 -9.39 10.37 -7.57
CA ARG A 60 -8.26 9.70 -8.21
C ARG A 60 -7.23 9.22 -7.20
N ALA A 61 -6.98 9.99 -6.13
CA ALA A 61 -6.07 9.56 -5.07
C ALA A 61 -6.51 8.25 -4.40
N HIS A 62 -7.80 8.14 -4.08
CA HIS A 62 -8.37 6.92 -3.51
C HIS A 62 -8.38 5.77 -4.54
N GLN A 63 -8.86 6.03 -5.75
CA GLN A 63 -8.94 5.03 -6.82
C GLN A 63 -7.57 4.40 -7.12
N ASN A 64 -6.53 5.23 -7.31
CA ASN A 64 -5.18 4.75 -7.57
C ASN A 64 -4.61 3.94 -6.40
N THR A 65 -4.97 4.28 -5.16
CA THR A 65 -4.57 3.49 -4.00
C THR A 65 -5.24 2.11 -4.00
N LEU A 66 -6.53 2.04 -4.32
CA LEU A 66 -7.26 0.77 -4.46
C LEU A 66 -6.70 -0.11 -5.59
N GLU A 67 -6.37 0.48 -6.74
CA GLU A 67 -5.81 -0.23 -7.89
C GLU A 67 -4.49 -0.97 -7.55
N GLN A 68 -3.68 -0.38 -6.68
CA GLN A 68 -2.39 -0.95 -6.28
C GLN A 68 -2.46 -1.85 -5.03
N LEU A 69 -3.52 -1.74 -4.24
CA LEU A 69 -3.65 -2.42 -2.97
C LEU A 69 -3.52 -3.95 -3.06
N PRO A 70 -4.16 -4.65 -4.02
CA PRO A 70 -4.04 -6.10 -4.11
C PRO A 70 -2.60 -6.57 -4.34
N THR A 71 -1.90 -5.95 -5.29
CA THR A 71 -0.49 -6.28 -5.59
C THR A 71 0.41 -6.01 -4.38
N PHE A 72 0.21 -4.86 -3.72
CA PHE A 72 0.94 -4.51 -2.50
C PHE A 72 0.73 -5.55 -1.40
N LEU A 73 -0.52 -5.93 -1.12
CA LEU A 73 -0.83 -6.90 -0.06
C LEU A 73 -0.24 -8.27 -0.35
N VAL A 74 -0.31 -8.75 -1.60
CA VAL A 74 0.31 -10.02 -1.98
C VAL A 74 1.81 -9.98 -1.73
N CYS A 75 2.51 -8.94 -2.19
CA CYS A 75 3.95 -8.81 -1.94
C CYS A 75 4.28 -8.74 -0.45
N LEU A 76 3.55 -7.91 0.31
CA LEU A 76 3.75 -7.74 1.75
C LEU A 76 3.60 -9.06 2.51
N LEU A 77 2.51 -9.78 2.27
CA LEU A 77 2.20 -11.03 2.96
C LEU A 77 3.20 -12.13 2.62
N MET A 78 3.52 -12.31 1.34
CA MET A 78 4.43 -13.37 0.88
C MET A 78 5.87 -13.12 1.36
N VAL A 79 6.38 -11.90 1.22
CA VAL A 79 7.71 -11.55 1.74
C VAL A 79 7.73 -11.64 3.26
N GLY A 80 6.63 -11.25 3.91
CA GLY A 80 6.47 -11.27 5.35
C GLY A 80 6.63 -12.65 5.99
N VAL A 81 6.25 -13.72 5.29
CA VAL A 81 6.44 -15.10 5.78
C VAL A 81 7.92 -15.41 5.99
N ALA A 82 8.80 -14.97 5.08
CA ALA A 82 10.22 -15.25 5.15
C ALA A 82 11.01 -14.16 5.91
N TYR A 83 10.64 -12.88 5.71
CA TYR A 83 11.35 -11.70 6.21
C TYR A 83 10.39 -10.66 6.79
N PRO A 84 9.74 -10.93 7.95
CA PRO A 84 8.64 -10.12 8.48
C PRO A 84 9.02 -8.66 8.76
N LYS A 85 10.18 -8.41 9.38
CA LYS A 85 10.64 -7.03 9.65
C LYS A 85 10.92 -6.25 8.37
N TYR A 86 11.60 -6.87 7.42
CA TYR A 86 11.88 -6.24 6.13
C TYR A 86 10.60 -5.87 5.39
N ALA A 87 9.67 -6.82 5.29
CA ALA A 87 8.38 -6.61 4.66
C ALA A 87 7.60 -5.47 5.34
N ALA A 88 7.56 -5.46 6.67
CA ALA A 88 6.86 -4.42 7.41
C ALA A 88 7.49 -3.03 7.22
N ILE A 89 8.82 -2.90 7.22
CA ILE A 89 9.52 -1.63 6.97
C ILE A 89 9.16 -1.10 5.58
N CYS A 90 9.33 -1.92 4.53
CA CYS A 90 8.96 -1.55 3.16
C CYS A 90 7.47 -1.19 3.06
N GLY A 91 6.61 -1.96 3.73
CA GLY A 91 5.19 -1.75 3.76
C GLY A 91 4.80 -0.42 4.40
N VAL A 92 5.35 -0.09 5.56
CA VAL A 92 5.07 1.19 6.25
C VAL A 92 5.52 2.38 5.39
N VAL A 93 6.71 2.30 4.76
CA VAL A 93 7.18 3.34 3.82
C VAL A 93 6.18 3.53 2.68
N TYR A 94 5.73 2.44 2.06
CA TYR A 94 4.74 2.50 0.98
C TYR A 94 3.41 3.09 1.46
N VAL A 95 2.82 2.57 2.53
CA VAL A 95 1.49 3.02 3.01
C VAL A 95 1.51 4.49 3.42
N THR A 96 2.58 4.93 4.11
CA THR A 96 2.74 6.35 4.49
C THR A 96 2.83 7.25 3.26
N SER A 97 3.52 6.78 2.22
CA SER A 97 3.61 7.51 0.96
C SER A 97 2.26 7.69 0.28
N ARG A 98 1.36 6.69 0.36
CA ARG A 98 -0.01 6.80 -0.18
C ARG A 98 -0.80 7.90 0.50
N TYR A 99 -0.57 8.11 1.79
CA TYR A 99 -1.17 9.22 2.52
C TYR A 99 -0.68 10.57 1.99
N ASN A 100 0.66 10.74 1.84
CA ASN A 100 1.25 11.97 1.30
C ASN A 100 0.88 12.23 -0.16
N TYR A 101 0.76 11.18 -0.96
CA TYR A 101 0.24 11.23 -2.32
C TYR A 101 -1.18 11.81 -2.36
N ALA A 102 -2.06 11.33 -1.47
CA ALA A 102 -3.43 11.82 -1.38
C ALA A 102 -3.48 13.29 -0.90
N TRP A 103 -2.69 13.67 0.12
CA TRP A 103 -2.59 15.06 0.56
C TRP A 103 -2.16 16.00 -0.58
N GLY A 104 -1.18 15.56 -1.39
CA GLY A 104 -0.77 16.31 -2.56
C GLY A 104 -1.93 16.56 -3.53
N TYR A 105 -2.69 15.52 -3.85
CA TYR A 105 -3.86 15.61 -4.72
C TYR A 105 -4.97 16.49 -4.16
N TYR A 106 -5.17 16.51 -2.83
CA TYR A 106 -6.23 17.31 -2.18
C TYR A 106 -6.06 18.82 -2.35
N THR A 107 -4.88 19.27 -2.78
CA THR A 107 -4.65 20.68 -3.15
C THR A 107 -5.31 21.07 -4.47
N GLY A 108 -5.81 20.10 -5.25
CA GLY A 108 -6.34 20.32 -6.61
C GLY A 108 -5.26 20.42 -7.69
N ASP A 109 -3.98 20.38 -7.33
CA ASP A 109 -2.85 20.32 -8.27
C ASP A 109 -2.36 18.88 -8.43
N PRO A 110 -2.59 18.23 -9.61
CA PRO A 110 -2.17 16.86 -9.84
C PRO A 110 -0.66 16.62 -9.74
N LYS A 111 0.17 17.66 -9.92
CA LYS A 111 1.64 17.54 -9.83
C LYS A 111 2.10 17.26 -8.42
N LYS A 112 1.39 17.76 -7.42
CA LYS A 112 1.73 17.56 -6.00
C LYS A 112 1.55 16.12 -5.49
N ARG A 113 0.98 15.21 -6.32
CA ARG A 113 0.99 13.77 -6.04
C ARG A 113 2.41 13.22 -5.83
N LEU A 114 3.41 13.86 -6.46
CA LEU A 114 4.82 13.47 -6.34
C LEU A 114 5.35 13.54 -4.90
N ASN A 115 4.65 14.20 -3.98
CA ASN A 115 4.98 14.18 -2.55
C ASN A 115 4.96 12.76 -1.95
N GLY A 116 4.29 11.81 -2.60
CA GLY A 116 4.26 10.40 -2.24
C GLY A 116 5.17 9.49 -3.09
N GLU A 117 6.03 10.04 -3.93
CA GLU A 117 6.84 9.25 -4.88
C GLU A 117 7.85 8.33 -4.18
N TYR A 118 8.33 8.70 -3.00
CA TYR A 118 9.24 7.86 -2.20
C TYR A 118 8.67 6.47 -1.87
N GLY A 119 7.37 6.29 -1.91
CA GLY A 119 6.73 4.99 -1.73
C GLY A 119 7.08 3.96 -2.78
N VAL A 120 7.52 4.42 -3.96
CA VAL A 120 8.03 3.54 -5.02
C VAL A 120 9.19 2.69 -4.50
N ALA A 121 10.08 3.27 -3.68
CA ALA A 121 11.19 2.53 -3.07
C ALA A 121 10.70 1.39 -2.15
N GLY A 122 9.70 1.65 -1.30
CA GLY A 122 9.10 0.62 -0.45
C GLY A 122 8.42 -0.49 -1.26
N PHE A 123 7.69 -0.11 -2.31
CA PHE A 123 7.01 -1.08 -3.17
C PHE A 123 7.99 -1.92 -3.99
N LEU A 124 9.01 -1.31 -4.59
CA LEU A 124 10.08 -2.03 -5.29
C LEU A 124 10.86 -2.93 -4.35
N GLY A 125 11.12 -2.51 -3.10
CA GLY A 125 11.72 -3.38 -2.09
C GLY A 125 10.89 -4.65 -1.89
N LEU A 126 9.57 -4.54 -1.77
CA LEU A 126 8.68 -5.71 -1.66
C LEU A 126 8.71 -6.58 -2.93
N MET A 127 8.72 -6.00 -4.12
CA MET A 127 8.79 -6.73 -5.39
C MET A 127 10.10 -7.53 -5.51
N VAL A 128 11.24 -6.90 -5.20
CA VAL A 128 12.55 -7.56 -5.17
C VAL A 128 12.58 -8.64 -4.10
N GLY A 129 12.04 -8.35 -2.92
CA GLY A 129 11.91 -9.34 -1.84
C GLY A 129 11.08 -10.55 -2.26
N LEU A 130 9.97 -10.34 -2.96
CA LEU A 130 9.11 -11.42 -3.47
C LEU A 130 9.86 -12.30 -4.47
N LEU A 131 10.58 -11.69 -5.42
CA LEU A 131 11.41 -12.42 -6.37
C LEU A 131 12.48 -13.23 -5.66
N TYR A 132 13.18 -12.62 -4.69
CA TYR A 132 14.21 -13.30 -3.89
C TYR A 132 13.65 -14.52 -3.12
N VAL A 133 12.51 -14.35 -2.43
CA VAL A 133 11.83 -15.43 -1.72
C VAL A 133 11.47 -16.57 -2.68
N GLY A 134 10.94 -16.24 -3.87
CA GLY A 134 10.58 -17.22 -4.88
C GLY A 134 11.79 -18.04 -5.38
N ILE A 135 12.90 -17.35 -5.71
CA ILE A 135 14.14 -18.01 -6.16
C ILE A 135 14.72 -18.89 -5.05
N LYS A 136 14.75 -18.41 -3.83
CA LYS A 136 15.24 -19.18 -2.68
C LYS A 136 14.40 -20.42 -2.43
N GLN A 137 13.08 -20.33 -2.55
CA GLN A 137 12.17 -21.46 -2.35
C GLN A 137 12.35 -22.56 -3.40
N LEU A 138 12.85 -22.23 -4.59
CA LEU A 138 13.20 -23.20 -5.64
C LEU A 138 14.56 -23.89 -5.39
N GLY A 139 15.29 -23.55 -4.32
CA GLY A 139 16.62 -24.10 -4.03
C GLY A 139 17.73 -23.56 -4.93
N CYS A 140 17.44 -22.59 -5.80
CA CYS A 140 18.43 -22.06 -6.74
C CYS A 140 19.58 -21.28 -6.06
N CYS A 141 19.40 -20.83 -4.82
CA CYS A 141 20.42 -20.08 -4.08
C CYS A 141 21.34 -20.97 -3.21
N ASP A 142 20.97 -22.22 -2.98
CA ASP A 142 21.76 -23.15 -2.15
C ASP A 142 22.90 -23.83 -2.94
N MET A 143 23.02 -23.54 -4.24
CA MET A 143 23.90 -24.27 -5.13
C MET A 143 25.36 -23.76 -5.16
N TYR A 144 25.71 -22.66 -4.54
CA TYR A 144 27.12 -22.19 -4.50
C TYR A 144 27.44 -21.29 -3.32
N LEU A 145 27.70 -21.86 -2.15
CA LEU A 145 28.72 -21.39 -1.20
C LEU A 145 29.24 -22.58 -0.39
N PRO A 146 30.27 -23.26 -0.88
CA PRO A 146 31.07 -24.15 -0.04
C PRO A 146 32.04 -23.28 0.78
N PHE A 147 31.60 -22.86 1.97
CA PHE A 147 32.50 -22.48 3.06
C PHE A 147 31.92 -22.93 4.38
#